data_bcb60ad1480211a2d87487a6225b1849
#
_entry.id   bcb60ad1480211a2d87487a6225b1849
#
_cell.length_a   1.000
_cell.length_b   1.000
_cell.length_c   1.000
_cell.angle_alpha   90.00
_cell.angle_beta   90.00
_cell.angle_gamma   90.00
#
_symmetry.space_group_name_H-M   'P 1'
#
loop_
_entity.id
_entity.type
_entity.pdbx_description
1 polymer ?
#
loop_
_entity_poly.entity_id
_entity_poly.type
_entity_poly.pdbx_seq_one_letter_code
_entity_poly.pdbx_strand_id
1 'polypeptide(L)'
;DKTALLSGDISARPKAPLVYAKMLDLMGSAKTRVILESPYFVMDAPMRDALSQLCALDTDVTLITNSAASGNNIIASADGVFHRGMTNRMDARVLEQQSAYSMHTKSILIDDCLSVFGSFNVDPRSAYIDTELMLAVYSKPLATQLENGMDALIAQSSPVNEQAEAVYASAPQSVMPFLKGLTIYVLSPFVSLFRFLA
;
A
#
# COMPACT_ATOMS: atom_id res chain seq x y z
N ASP A 1 -3.27 26.33 -3.92
CA ASP A 1 -2.85 24.95 -4.16
C ASP A 1 -1.40 24.95 -4.66
N LYS A 2 -0.62 23.96 -4.25
CA LYS A 2 0.75 23.73 -4.76
C LYS A 2 0.82 22.29 -5.26
N THR A 3 1.54 22.07 -6.36
CA THR A 3 1.69 20.76 -6.98
C THR A 3 3.16 20.42 -7.21
N ALA A 4 3.52 19.15 -7.07
CA ALA A 4 4.82 18.63 -7.42
C ALA A 4 4.67 17.26 -8.11
N LEU A 5 5.46 17.02 -9.15
CA LEU A 5 5.54 15.73 -9.82
C LEU A 5 6.75 14.96 -9.27
N LEU A 6 6.50 13.79 -8.73
CA LEU A 6 7.53 12.83 -8.37
C LEU A 6 7.72 11.87 -9.54
N SER A 7 8.90 11.78 -10.08
CA SER A 7 9.22 10.87 -11.19
C SER A 7 10.47 10.07 -10.92
N GLY A 8 10.45 8.83 -11.36
CA GLY A 8 11.63 7.98 -11.44
C GLY A 8 12.52 8.33 -12.65
N ASP A 9 13.69 7.71 -12.73
CA ASP A 9 14.54 7.75 -13.91
C ASP A 9 13.87 6.97 -15.06
N ILE A 10 14.02 7.45 -16.29
CA ILE A 10 13.53 6.78 -17.51
C ILE A 10 14.54 5.79 -18.12
N SER A 11 15.67 5.55 -17.44
CA SER A 11 16.69 4.61 -17.92
C SER A 11 16.18 3.16 -17.93
N ALA A 12 16.73 2.34 -18.82
CA ALA A 12 16.42 0.91 -18.92
C ALA A 12 17.18 0.02 -17.92
N ARG A 13 17.95 0.62 -17.01
CA ARG A 13 18.76 -0.11 -16.00
C ARG A 13 18.01 -0.18 -14.68
N PRO A 14 18.33 -1.12 -13.77
CA PRO A 14 17.85 -1.05 -12.41
C PRO A 14 18.12 0.35 -11.83
N LYS A 15 17.08 0.95 -11.25
CA LYS A 15 17.05 2.37 -10.85
C LYS A 15 17.22 2.49 -9.35
N ALA A 16 17.69 3.66 -8.90
CA ALA A 16 17.51 4.02 -7.51
C ALA A 16 16.00 4.24 -7.22
N PRO A 17 15.48 3.82 -6.06
CA PRO A 17 14.04 3.91 -5.72
C PRO A 17 13.63 5.34 -5.36
N LEU A 18 13.87 6.31 -6.27
CA LEU A 18 13.71 7.73 -6.01
C LEU A 18 12.26 8.13 -5.70
N VAL A 19 11.29 7.52 -6.41
CA VAL A 19 9.87 7.80 -6.16
C VAL A 19 9.49 7.32 -4.78
N TYR A 20 9.88 6.09 -4.41
CA TYR A 20 9.62 5.53 -3.09
C TYR A 20 10.26 6.36 -1.98
N ALA A 21 11.54 6.75 -2.14
CA ALA A 21 12.22 7.61 -1.16
C ALA A 21 11.51 8.95 -0.98
N LYS A 22 11.10 9.60 -2.08
CA LYS A 22 10.35 10.87 -2.01
C LYS A 22 8.97 10.71 -1.37
N MET A 23 8.28 9.59 -1.60
CA MET A 23 7.02 9.27 -0.92
C MET A 23 7.24 9.12 0.59
N LEU A 24 8.30 8.41 1.01
CA LEU A 24 8.65 8.28 2.42
C LEU A 24 8.98 9.64 3.05
N ASP A 25 9.74 10.51 2.36
CA ASP A 25 10.06 11.87 2.83
C ASP A 25 8.78 12.70 3.05
N LEU A 26 7.83 12.63 2.10
CA LEU A 26 6.55 13.33 2.25
C LEU A 26 5.73 12.77 3.42
N MET A 27 5.61 11.46 3.54
CA MET A 27 4.91 10.80 4.64
C MET A 27 5.57 11.12 5.98
N GLY A 28 6.91 11.13 6.05
CA GLY A 28 7.67 11.51 7.25
C GLY A 28 7.50 12.97 7.67
N SER A 29 6.94 13.83 6.81
CA SER A 29 6.60 15.21 7.15
C SER A 29 5.23 15.37 7.83
N ALA A 30 4.44 14.31 7.93
CA ALA A 30 3.13 14.29 8.57
C ALA A 30 3.19 14.77 10.02
N LYS A 31 2.13 15.42 10.47
CA LYS A 31 2.00 15.93 11.85
C LYS A 31 1.03 15.10 12.68
N THR A 32 0.07 14.46 12.02
CA THR A 32 -1.01 13.76 12.69
C THR A 32 -1.22 12.35 12.11
N ARG A 33 -1.35 12.22 10.79
CA ARG A 33 -1.71 10.96 10.17
C ARG A 33 -1.22 10.79 8.73
N VAL A 34 -1.05 9.53 8.35
CA VAL A 34 -0.83 9.09 6.97
C VAL A 34 -1.78 7.95 6.65
N ILE A 35 -2.48 8.01 5.52
CA ILE A 35 -3.22 6.87 4.95
C ILE A 35 -2.58 6.52 3.62
N LEU A 36 -2.08 5.30 3.48
CA LEU A 36 -1.43 4.79 2.27
C LEU A 36 -2.26 3.65 1.67
N GLU A 37 -2.73 3.85 0.45
CA GLU A 37 -3.41 2.83 -0.36
C GLU A 37 -2.46 2.27 -1.42
N SER A 38 -2.37 0.94 -1.49
CA SER A 38 -1.71 0.22 -2.58
C SER A 38 -2.44 -1.09 -2.84
N PRO A 39 -2.57 -1.54 -4.11
CA PRO A 39 -3.23 -2.81 -4.43
C PRO A 39 -2.63 -4.00 -3.68
N TYR A 40 -1.36 -3.90 -3.34
CA TYR A 40 -0.58 -4.87 -2.56
C TYR A 40 0.65 -4.20 -1.94
N PHE A 41 1.20 -4.84 -0.93
CA PHE A 41 2.49 -4.51 -0.32
C PHE A 41 3.45 -5.69 -0.54
N VAL A 42 4.11 -5.70 -1.69
CA VAL A 42 5.18 -6.65 -2.04
C VAL A 42 6.50 -5.93 -1.81
N MET A 43 7.09 -6.09 -0.63
CA MET A 43 8.27 -5.31 -0.25
C MET A 43 9.51 -6.21 -0.13
N ASP A 44 10.61 -5.79 -0.74
CA ASP A 44 11.92 -6.32 -0.36
C ASP A 44 12.35 -5.82 1.05
N ALA A 45 13.47 -6.31 1.55
CA ALA A 45 13.90 -5.94 2.90
C ALA A 45 14.16 -4.42 3.05
N PRO A 46 14.90 -3.75 2.12
CA PRO A 46 15.09 -2.30 2.19
C PRO A 46 13.79 -1.49 2.19
N MET A 47 12.84 -1.84 1.32
CA MET A 47 11.54 -1.15 1.25
C MET A 47 10.75 -1.30 2.55
N ARG A 48 10.70 -2.53 3.07
CA ARG A 48 9.99 -2.85 4.32
C ARG A 48 10.61 -2.15 5.52
N ASP A 49 11.95 -2.17 5.63
CA ASP A 49 12.65 -1.55 6.73
C ASP A 49 12.43 -0.03 6.73
N ALA A 50 12.48 0.61 5.56
CA ALA A 50 12.20 2.04 5.41
C ALA A 50 10.76 2.41 5.79
N LEU A 51 9.76 1.63 5.34
CA LEU A 51 8.37 1.85 5.73
C LEU A 51 8.15 1.60 7.23
N SER A 52 8.77 0.56 7.80
CA SER A 52 8.69 0.27 9.24
C SER A 52 9.27 1.40 10.09
N GLN A 53 10.40 2.00 9.67
CA GLN A 53 10.97 3.16 10.35
C GLN A 53 10.04 4.36 10.31
N LEU A 54 9.35 4.59 9.19
CA LEU A 54 8.35 5.64 9.07
C LEU A 54 7.17 5.38 10.01
N CYS A 55 6.65 4.16 10.06
CA CYS A 55 5.53 3.79 10.93
C CYS A 55 5.87 3.92 12.42
N ALA A 56 7.15 3.85 12.79
CA ALA A 56 7.61 4.03 14.18
C ALA A 56 7.73 5.51 14.62
N LEU A 57 7.43 6.47 13.74
CA LEU A 57 7.33 7.88 14.10
C LEU A 57 6.03 8.13 14.88
N ASP A 58 5.99 9.22 15.64
CA ASP A 58 4.80 9.65 16.41
C ASP A 58 3.70 10.20 15.48
N THR A 59 3.21 9.36 14.59
CA THR A 59 2.20 9.70 13.57
C THR A 59 1.31 8.48 13.33
N ASP A 60 0.01 8.66 13.27
CA ASP A 60 -0.95 7.60 12.96
C ASP A 60 -0.81 7.14 11.50
N VAL A 61 -0.32 5.93 11.26
CA VAL A 61 -0.20 5.35 9.92
C VAL A 61 -1.26 4.28 9.69
N THR A 62 -2.00 4.40 8.59
CA THR A 62 -2.95 3.38 8.12
C THR A 62 -2.55 2.89 6.74
N LEU A 63 -2.40 1.58 6.58
CA LEU A 63 -2.08 0.90 5.33
C LEU A 63 -3.32 0.15 4.84
N ILE A 64 -3.75 0.39 3.60
CA ILE A 64 -4.92 -0.24 3.00
C ILE A 64 -4.50 -1.00 1.75
N THR A 65 -4.86 -2.29 1.69
CA THR A 65 -4.54 -3.17 0.56
C THR A 65 -5.69 -4.12 0.23
N ASN A 66 -5.60 -4.84 -0.88
CA ASN A 66 -6.54 -5.91 -1.17
C ASN A 66 -6.32 -7.10 -0.23
N SER A 67 -7.42 -7.74 0.19
CA SER A 67 -7.33 -9.10 0.72
C SER A 67 -6.86 -10.07 -0.38
N ALA A 68 -6.35 -11.21 0.00
CA ALA A 68 -6.01 -12.27 -0.96
C ALA A 68 -7.23 -12.73 -1.79
N ALA A 69 -8.45 -12.59 -1.25
CA ALA A 69 -9.69 -12.90 -1.97
C ALA A 69 -10.02 -11.84 -3.03
N SER A 70 -9.89 -10.56 -2.70
CA SER A 70 -10.22 -9.42 -3.58
C SER A 70 -9.15 -9.14 -4.62
N GLY A 71 -7.86 -9.31 -4.30
CA GLY A 71 -6.75 -9.02 -5.20
C GLY A 71 -6.79 -9.85 -6.49
N ASN A 72 -6.48 -9.24 -7.62
CA ASN A 72 -6.46 -9.90 -8.93
C ASN A 72 -5.06 -10.39 -9.36
N ASN A 73 -4.00 -9.95 -8.69
CA ASN A 73 -2.62 -10.40 -8.93
C ASN A 73 -2.30 -11.56 -7.97
N ILE A 74 -2.21 -12.79 -8.51
CA ILE A 74 -1.97 -14.01 -7.73
C ILE A 74 -0.58 -13.99 -7.07
N ILE A 75 0.45 -13.49 -7.76
CA ILE A 75 1.83 -13.43 -7.25
C ILE A 75 1.89 -12.45 -6.07
N ALA A 76 1.32 -11.27 -6.24
CA ALA A 76 1.24 -10.27 -5.16
C ALA A 76 0.41 -10.76 -3.97
N SER A 77 -0.70 -11.47 -4.24
CA SER A 77 -1.51 -12.09 -3.17
C SER A 77 -0.74 -13.19 -2.42
N ALA A 78 0.06 -13.99 -3.12
CA ALA A 78 0.89 -15.04 -2.52
C ALA A 78 2.03 -14.42 -1.66
N ASP A 79 2.67 -13.35 -2.13
CA ASP A 79 3.67 -12.61 -1.35
C ASP A 79 3.06 -11.96 -0.11
N GLY A 80 1.88 -11.35 -0.26
CA GLY A 80 1.14 -10.76 0.86
C GLY A 80 0.79 -11.78 1.93
N VAL A 81 0.32 -12.97 1.55
CA VAL A 81 0.05 -14.08 2.49
C VAL A 81 1.32 -14.56 3.18
N PHE A 82 2.41 -14.75 2.44
CA PHE A 82 3.68 -15.23 3.00
C PHE A 82 4.31 -14.23 3.98
N HIS A 83 4.23 -12.93 3.67
CA HIS A 83 4.84 -11.87 4.47
C HIS A 83 3.86 -11.16 5.42
N ARG A 84 2.61 -11.60 5.49
CA ARG A 84 1.55 -11.00 6.34
C ARG A 84 2.03 -10.75 7.77
N GLY A 85 2.71 -11.73 8.36
CA GLY A 85 3.24 -11.60 9.72
C GLY A 85 4.29 -10.49 9.89
N MET A 86 4.99 -10.09 8.82
CA MET A 86 5.93 -8.96 8.86
C MET A 86 5.19 -7.62 8.73
N THR A 87 4.23 -7.54 7.80
CA THR A 87 3.41 -6.33 7.62
C THR A 87 2.57 -6.04 8.87
N ASN A 88 2.01 -7.07 9.49
CA ASN A 88 1.19 -6.91 10.70
C ASN A 88 1.99 -6.53 11.96
N ARG A 89 3.32 -6.64 11.94
CA ARG A 89 4.19 -6.19 13.03
C ARG A 89 4.68 -4.75 12.87
N MET A 90 4.37 -4.09 11.76
CA MET A 90 4.63 -2.67 11.61
C MET A 90 3.79 -1.89 12.62
N ASP A 91 4.30 -0.81 13.13
CA ASP A 91 3.56 0.11 13.99
C ASP A 91 2.60 0.97 13.14
N ALA A 92 1.64 0.31 12.54
CA ALA A 92 0.64 0.86 11.65
C ALA A 92 -0.66 0.08 11.74
N ARG A 93 -1.79 0.73 11.46
CA ARG A 93 -3.09 0.07 11.29
C ARG A 93 -3.14 -0.55 9.90
N VAL A 94 -3.29 -1.86 9.79
CA VAL A 94 -3.32 -2.57 8.51
C VAL A 94 -4.73 -3.06 8.22
N LEU A 95 -5.26 -2.67 7.05
CA LEU A 95 -6.60 -2.99 6.58
C LEU A 95 -6.53 -3.76 5.26
N GLU A 96 -7.31 -4.84 5.16
CA GLU A 96 -7.52 -5.58 3.92
C GLU A 96 -8.94 -5.38 3.39
N GLN A 97 -9.03 -4.81 2.18
CA GLN A 97 -10.28 -4.58 1.47
C GLN A 97 -10.95 -5.92 1.10
N GLN A 98 -12.25 -6.01 1.37
CA GLN A 98 -13.03 -7.26 1.28
C GLN A 98 -14.10 -7.24 0.17
N SER A 99 -14.11 -6.26 -0.74
CA SER A 99 -15.11 -6.22 -1.81
C SER A 99 -14.87 -7.32 -2.87
N ALA A 100 -15.88 -7.53 -3.72
CA ALA A 100 -15.77 -8.44 -4.86
C ALA A 100 -14.82 -7.93 -5.97
N TYR A 101 -14.43 -6.65 -5.90
CA TYR A 101 -13.58 -5.98 -6.89
C TYR A 101 -12.21 -5.70 -6.30
N SER A 102 -11.16 -5.86 -7.11
CA SER A 102 -9.81 -5.47 -6.72
C SER A 102 -9.67 -3.96 -6.74
N MET A 103 -9.24 -3.37 -5.62
CA MET A 103 -8.76 -1.99 -5.58
C MET A 103 -7.50 -1.88 -6.41
N HIS A 104 -7.36 -0.78 -7.19
CA HIS A 104 -6.15 -0.53 -7.97
C HIS A 104 -5.62 0.90 -7.80
N THR A 105 -6.05 1.61 -6.76
CA THR A 105 -5.55 2.93 -6.37
C THR A 105 -4.14 2.84 -5.82
N LYS A 106 -3.35 3.88 -6.03
CA LYS A 106 -2.05 4.13 -5.44
C LYS A 106 -2.07 5.57 -4.99
N SER A 107 -2.41 5.78 -3.73
CA SER A 107 -2.61 7.11 -3.19
C SER A 107 -2.18 7.20 -1.72
N ILE A 108 -1.79 8.40 -1.33
CA ILE A 108 -1.41 8.74 0.03
C ILE A 108 -2.15 10.01 0.43
N LEU A 109 -2.79 9.98 1.57
CA LEU A 109 -3.28 11.17 2.25
C LEU A 109 -2.37 11.47 3.43
N ILE A 110 -1.86 12.69 3.50
CA ILE A 110 -0.99 13.17 4.57
C ILE A 110 -1.68 14.33 5.25
N ASP A 111 -1.97 14.16 6.53
CA ASP A 111 -2.80 15.06 7.32
C ASP A 111 -4.17 15.30 6.64
N ASP A 112 -4.63 16.56 6.57
CA ASP A 112 -5.88 16.96 5.93
C ASP A 112 -5.66 17.83 4.67
N CYS A 113 -4.45 17.83 4.09
CA CYS A 113 -4.08 18.85 3.12
C CYS A 113 -3.18 18.38 1.97
N LEU A 114 -2.45 17.28 2.11
CA LEU A 114 -1.55 16.80 1.07
C LEU A 114 -2.02 15.45 0.53
N SER A 115 -2.34 15.42 -0.76
CA SER A 115 -2.70 14.22 -1.51
C SER A 115 -1.57 13.84 -2.45
N VAL A 116 -1.18 12.56 -2.47
CA VAL A 116 -0.20 12.03 -3.42
C VAL A 116 -0.84 10.83 -4.12
N PHE A 117 -0.86 10.81 -5.44
CA PHE A 117 -1.48 9.72 -6.21
C PHE A 117 -0.82 9.55 -7.57
N GLY A 118 -0.86 8.34 -8.12
CA GLY A 118 -0.24 8.06 -9.40
C GLY A 118 -0.14 6.59 -9.74
N SER A 119 0.99 6.18 -10.33
CA SER A 119 1.17 4.83 -10.87
C SER A 119 1.95 3.88 -9.94
N PHE A 120 2.68 4.39 -8.94
CA PHE A 120 3.61 3.63 -8.11
C PHE A 120 2.89 2.62 -7.20
N ASN A 121 3.09 1.32 -7.44
CA ASN A 121 2.76 0.29 -6.46
C ASN A 121 3.87 0.16 -5.41
N VAL A 122 3.51 -0.34 -4.23
CA VAL A 122 4.52 -0.65 -3.20
C VAL A 122 5.12 -2.03 -3.49
N ASP A 123 5.98 -2.07 -4.53
CA ASP A 123 6.68 -3.28 -4.98
C ASP A 123 8.07 -2.98 -5.57
N PRO A 124 8.97 -3.99 -5.67
CA PRO A 124 10.31 -3.80 -6.19
C PRO A 124 10.33 -3.45 -7.69
N ARG A 125 9.32 -3.85 -8.46
CA ARG A 125 9.23 -3.52 -9.86
C ARG A 125 9.00 -2.03 -10.07
N SER A 126 8.03 -1.45 -9.35
CA SER A 126 7.79 -0.01 -9.33
C SER A 126 9.00 0.76 -8.79
N ALA A 127 9.68 0.22 -7.77
CA ALA A 127 10.81 0.89 -7.14
C ALA A 127 12.06 0.93 -8.02
N TYR A 128 12.39 -0.17 -8.72
CA TYR A 128 13.71 -0.35 -9.36
C TYR A 128 13.69 -0.54 -10.87
N ILE A 129 12.53 -0.83 -11.49
CA ILE A 129 12.44 -1.19 -12.90
C ILE A 129 11.55 -0.22 -13.68
N ASP A 130 10.28 -0.06 -13.27
CA ASP A 130 9.30 0.72 -14.01
C ASP A 130 9.57 2.23 -13.90
N THR A 131 9.07 2.98 -14.87
CA THR A 131 9.07 4.44 -14.80
C THR A 131 7.75 4.89 -14.20
N GLU A 132 7.81 5.31 -12.93
CA GLU A 132 6.65 5.68 -12.17
C GLU A 132 6.51 7.20 -12.03
N LEU A 133 5.27 7.64 -11.95
CA LEU A 133 4.91 9.04 -11.73
C LEU A 133 3.92 9.12 -10.56
N MET A 134 4.19 10.02 -9.61
CA MET A 134 3.26 10.37 -8.55
C MET A 134 3.08 11.88 -8.51
N LEU A 135 1.83 12.35 -8.44
CA LEU A 135 1.49 13.76 -8.31
C LEU A 135 1.17 14.07 -6.84
N ALA A 136 1.94 14.98 -6.26
CA ALA A 136 1.67 15.52 -4.94
C ALA A 136 0.94 16.86 -5.07
N VAL A 137 -0.20 17.00 -4.38
CA VAL A 137 -1.05 18.21 -4.43
C VAL A 137 -1.38 18.66 -3.01
N TYR A 138 -0.91 19.84 -2.65
CA TYR A 138 -1.27 20.50 -1.41
C TYR A 138 -2.57 21.29 -1.61
N SER A 139 -3.69 20.70 -1.22
CA SER A 139 -5.04 21.27 -1.41
C SER A 139 -6.03 20.61 -0.43
N LYS A 140 -6.58 21.38 0.51
CA LYS A 140 -7.59 20.84 1.44
C LYS A 140 -8.85 20.30 0.74
N PRO A 141 -9.43 21.00 -0.25
CA PRO A 141 -10.60 20.45 -0.95
C PRO A 141 -10.33 19.12 -1.65
N LEU A 142 -9.15 18.94 -2.25
CA LEU A 142 -8.76 17.68 -2.87
C LEU A 142 -8.49 16.60 -1.81
N ALA A 143 -7.82 16.94 -0.73
CA ALA A 143 -7.57 16.03 0.38
C ALA A 143 -8.88 15.50 0.97
N THR A 144 -9.89 16.37 1.17
CA THR A 144 -11.23 15.94 1.61
C THR A 144 -11.90 14.99 0.61
N GLN A 145 -11.76 15.21 -0.71
CA GLN A 145 -12.32 14.30 -1.71
C GLN A 145 -11.61 12.94 -1.68
N LEU A 146 -10.29 12.92 -1.55
CA LEU A 146 -9.51 11.69 -1.42
C LEU A 146 -9.89 10.94 -0.14
N GLU A 147 -9.98 11.64 0.99
CA GLU A 147 -10.39 11.09 2.29
C GLU A 147 -11.76 10.40 2.22
N ASN A 148 -12.75 11.05 1.62
CA ASN A 148 -14.08 10.45 1.43
C ASN A 148 -14.03 9.12 0.63
N GLY A 149 -13.14 9.05 -0.38
CA GLY A 149 -12.88 7.82 -1.12
C GLY A 149 -12.22 6.75 -0.26
N MET A 150 -11.21 7.12 0.53
CA MET A 150 -10.52 6.23 1.48
C MET A 150 -11.46 5.73 2.58
N ASP A 151 -12.32 6.59 3.12
CA ASP A 151 -13.32 6.19 4.13
C ASP A 151 -14.31 5.17 3.59
N ALA A 152 -14.76 5.34 2.33
CA ALA A 152 -15.62 4.37 1.67
C ALA A 152 -14.91 3.02 1.46
N LEU A 153 -13.60 3.02 1.23
CA LEU A 153 -12.79 1.81 1.13
C LEU A 153 -12.56 1.18 2.50
N ILE A 154 -12.24 1.97 3.51
CA ILE A 154 -12.10 1.53 4.92
C ILE A 154 -13.37 0.82 5.39
N ALA A 155 -14.54 1.36 5.08
CA ALA A 155 -15.83 0.75 5.43
C ALA A 155 -16.05 -0.64 4.80
N GLN A 156 -15.31 -0.97 3.72
CA GLN A 156 -15.31 -2.27 3.05
C GLN A 156 -14.08 -3.12 3.40
N SER A 157 -13.29 -2.71 4.38
CA SER A 157 -12.05 -3.37 4.77
C SER A 157 -12.19 -4.05 6.12
N SER A 158 -11.35 -5.05 6.36
CA SER A 158 -11.22 -5.72 7.66
C SER A 158 -9.84 -5.45 8.25
N PRO A 159 -9.76 -5.16 9.56
CA PRO A 159 -8.49 -5.04 10.24
C PRO A 159 -7.77 -6.40 10.27
N VAL A 160 -6.44 -6.36 10.19
CA VAL A 160 -5.61 -7.57 10.18
C VAL A 160 -4.52 -7.58 11.26
N ASN A 161 -4.47 -6.53 12.07
CA ASN A 161 -3.59 -6.44 13.24
C ASN A 161 -4.30 -5.72 14.41
N GLU A 162 -3.76 -5.86 15.61
CA GLU A 162 -4.35 -5.33 16.84
C GLU A 162 -4.53 -3.80 16.80
N GLN A 163 -3.60 -3.06 16.18
CA GLN A 163 -3.69 -1.60 16.05
C GLN A 163 -4.90 -1.18 15.20
N ALA A 164 -5.21 -1.95 14.16
CA ALA A 164 -6.39 -1.69 13.32
C ALA A 164 -7.68 -2.16 14.00
N GLU A 165 -7.67 -3.33 14.66
CA GLU A 165 -8.84 -3.87 15.39
C GLU A 165 -9.31 -2.94 16.51
N ALA A 166 -8.41 -2.19 17.11
CA ALA A 166 -8.75 -1.21 18.15
C ALA A 166 -9.57 -0.02 17.63
N VAL A 167 -9.56 0.24 16.31
CA VAL A 167 -10.15 1.44 15.70
C VAL A 167 -11.25 1.11 14.70
N TYR A 168 -11.12 0.02 13.95
CA TYR A 168 -11.98 -0.28 12.81
C TYR A 168 -12.79 -1.55 13.01
N ALA A 169 -14.07 -1.51 12.59
CA ALA A 169 -14.91 -2.70 12.52
C ALA A 169 -14.55 -3.55 11.29
N SER A 170 -14.76 -4.87 11.41
CA SER A 170 -14.56 -5.77 10.28
C SER A 170 -15.72 -5.69 9.28
N ALA A 171 -15.39 -5.53 8.00
CA ALA A 171 -16.34 -5.74 6.91
C ALA A 171 -16.64 -7.24 6.71
N PRO A 172 -17.75 -7.59 6.07
CA PRO A 172 -18.02 -8.97 5.66
C PRO A 172 -16.88 -9.51 4.78
N GLN A 173 -16.37 -10.67 5.14
CA GLN A 173 -15.21 -11.23 4.43
C GLN A 173 -15.57 -11.71 3.02
N SER A 174 -14.70 -11.42 2.06
CA SER A 174 -14.79 -11.93 0.70
C SER A 174 -14.57 -13.44 0.67
N VAL A 175 -15.37 -14.14 -0.12
CA VAL A 175 -15.21 -15.58 -0.32
C VAL A 175 -14.09 -15.82 -1.33
N MET A 176 -13.03 -16.49 -0.89
CA MET A 176 -11.93 -16.87 -1.77
C MET A 176 -12.31 -18.12 -2.60
N PRO A 177 -12.27 -18.06 -3.95
CA PRO A 177 -12.46 -19.26 -4.77
C PRO A 177 -11.41 -20.33 -4.42
N PHE A 178 -11.84 -21.58 -4.32
CA PHE A 178 -10.99 -22.70 -3.89
C PHE A 178 -9.68 -22.82 -4.72
N LEU A 179 -9.80 -22.78 -6.05
CA LEU A 179 -8.63 -22.88 -6.94
C LEU A 179 -7.66 -21.71 -6.74
N LYS A 180 -8.16 -20.49 -6.58
CA LYS A 180 -7.34 -19.32 -6.29
C LYS A 180 -6.61 -19.47 -4.96
N GLY A 181 -7.30 -19.87 -3.91
CA GLY A 181 -6.71 -20.11 -2.60
C GLY A 181 -5.63 -21.18 -2.62
N LEU A 182 -5.88 -22.31 -3.29
CA LEU A 182 -4.91 -23.39 -3.47
C LEU A 182 -3.66 -22.90 -4.23
N THR A 183 -3.84 -22.13 -5.31
CA THR A 183 -2.73 -21.58 -6.09
C THR A 183 -1.88 -20.62 -5.26
N ILE A 184 -2.51 -19.71 -4.53
CA ILE A 184 -1.82 -18.78 -3.62
C ILE A 184 -1.02 -19.54 -2.56
N TYR A 185 -1.62 -20.54 -1.93
CA TYR A 185 -0.97 -21.34 -0.88
C TYR A 185 0.26 -22.10 -1.42
N VAL A 186 0.15 -22.71 -2.59
CA VAL A 186 1.27 -23.45 -3.23
C VAL A 186 2.39 -22.51 -3.67
N LEU A 187 2.06 -21.33 -4.18
CA LEU A 187 3.05 -20.36 -4.65
C LEU A 187 3.74 -19.59 -3.51
N SER A 188 3.07 -19.39 -2.38
CA SER A 188 3.54 -18.50 -1.32
C SER A 188 4.97 -18.80 -0.81
N PRO A 189 5.46 -20.03 -0.62
CA PRO A 189 6.84 -20.27 -0.20
C PRO A 189 7.90 -19.96 -1.26
N PHE A 190 7.49 -19.85 -2.54
CA PHE A 190 8.40 -19.58 -3.66
C PHE A 190 8.31 -18.15 -4.18
N VAL A 191 7.41 -17.35 -3.64
CA VAL A 191 7.05 -16.04 -4.18
C VAL A 191 8.22 -15.06 -4.22
N SER A 192 9.18 -15.18 -3.30
CA SER A 192 10.38 -14.33 -3.29
C SER A 192 11.21 -14.40 -4.57
N LEU A 193 11.11 -15.51 -5.33
CA LEU A 193 11.76 -15.68 -6.63
C LEU A 193 11.07 -14.88 -7.75
N PHE A 194 9.82 -14.47 -7.54
CA PHE A 194 8.96 -13.86 -8.55
C PHE A 194 8.54 -12.42 -8.21
N ARG A 195 9.10 -11.81 -7.17
CA ARG A 195 8.72 -10.47 -6.72
C ARG A 195 8.80 -9.38 -7.79
N PHE A 196 9.73 -9.50 -8.74
CA PHE A 196 9.86 -8.56 -9.85
C PHE A 196 8.82 -8.77 -10.96
N LEU A 197 7.93 -9.76 -10.81
CA LEU A 197 6.80 -10.01 -11.71
C LEU A 197 5.46 -9.50 -11.14
N ALA A 198 5.46 -9.03 -9.89
CA ALA A 198 4.26 -8.51 -9.21
C ALA A 198 3.85 -7.14 -9.74
#